data_fec78a072cd88eacd9b6a72002ac8946
#
_entry.id   fec78a072cd88eacd9b6a72002ac8946
#
_cell.length_a   1.000
_cell.length_b   1.000
_cell.length_c   1.000
_cell.angle_alpha   90.00
_cell.angle_beta   90.00
_cell.angle_gamma   90.00
#
_symmetry.space_group_name_H-M   'P 1'
#
loop_
_entity.id
_entity.type
_entity.pdbx_description
1 polymer ?
#
loop_
_entity_poly.entity_id
_entity_poly.type
_entity_poly.pdbx_seq_one_letter_code
_entity_poly.pdbx_strand_id
1 'polypeptide(L)'
;IDTIAHHHDFFWERQRYQTNAIVDLLDTAFPAKLPNIQHVTINSIAKARLKARRGISSIVIPNVLDFDTPPPIIDRFNQDFRSDLGLQKDDLFILQPTRIVQRKGIEMSIEIVNRLDLSKPQLFISHRSDDEGLSYWRWLKREASVMGVDVKMIDHLIGPNRGTINEHKIYSLWDAYLNTDLITYPSLYEGFGNAILESIYVKKLTVLNRYPVYNADIKPLGFKFIELDGFVNEKSVQEIRQLLNSPDEVRKTTEKNYQLAQEHFSLEVLEANLKDLLSNF
;
A
#
# COMPACT_ATOMS: atom_id res chain seq x y z
N ILE A 1 -27.26 -20.05 12.42
CA ILE A 1 -26.46 -19.87 11.18
C ILE A 1 -25.02 -19.72 11.62
N ASP A 2 -24.16 -20.58 11.11
CA ASP A 2 -22.73 -20.45 11.31
C ASP A 2 -22.20 -19.29 10.48
N THR A 3 -21.29 -18.52 11.05
CA THR A 3 -20.87 -17.24 10.51
C THR A 3 -19.34 -17.08 10.59
N ILE A 4 -18.72 -16.59 9.54
CA ILE A 4 -17.33 -16.13 9.55
C ILE A 4 -17.35 -14.61 9.60
N ALA A 5 -16.75 -14.03 10.63
CA ALA A 5 -16.53 -12.59 10.76
C ALA A 5 -15.09 -12.25 10.42
N HIS A 6 -14.85 -11.73 9.20
CA HIS A 6 -13.54 -11.32 8.72
C HIS A 6 -13.29 -9.83 9.01
N HIS A 7 -12.38 -9.54 9.92
CA HIS A 7 -12.09 -8.21 10.42
C HIS A 7 -10.90 -7.60 9.68
N HIS A 8 -11.14 -6.55 8.90
CA HIS A 8 -10.12 -5.77 8.24
C HIS A 8 -9.62 -4.62 9.11
N ASP A 9 -10.53 -4.01 9.88
CA ASP A 9 -10.26 -2.95 10.85
C ASP A 9 -11.22 -3.09 12.04
N PHE A 10 -10.77 -2.60 13.21
CA PHE A 10 -11.64 -2.43 14.38
C PHE A 10 -11.89 -0.95 14.63
N PHE A 11 -13.07 -0.59 15.17
CA PHE A 11 -13.42 0.79 15.45
C PHE A 11 -12.43 1.47 16.42
N TRP A 12 -11.85 0.73 17.35
CA TRP A 12 -10.84 1.26 18.28
C TRP A 12 -9.46 1.50 17.66
N GLU A 13 -9.24 1.10 16.43
CA GLU A 13 -8.01 1.36 15.68
C GLU A 13 -8.09 2.67 14.88
N ARG A 14 -9.28 3.27 14.81
CA ARG A 14 -9.57 4.49 14.04
C ARG A 14 -9.99 5.60 14.99
N GLN A 15 -9.11 6.56 15.27
CA GLN A 15 -9.42 7.72 16.13
C GLN A 15 -10.69 8.46 15.67
N ARG A 16 -10.94 8.53 14.37
CA ARG A 16 -12.12 9.19 13.79
C ARG A 16 -13.45 8.62 14.28
N TYR A 17 -13.50 7.34 14.64
CA TYR A 17 -14.70 6.65 15.10
C TYR A 17 -14.78 6.52 16.63
N GLN A 18 -13.79 7.04 17.34
CA GLN A 18 -13.81 7.07 18.81
C GLN A 18 -14.66 8.26 19.29
N THR A 19 -15.97 8.17 19.07
CA THR A 19 -16.91 9.13 19.62
C THR A 19 -17.41 8.60 20.97
N ASN A 20 -17.24 9.38 22.03
CA ASN A 20 -17.62 8.99 23.39
C ASN A 20 -19.10 8.55 23.50
N ALA A 21 -19.98 9.10 22.65
CA ALA A 21 -21.40 8.80 22.64
C ALA A 21 -21.77 7.36 22.24
N ILE A 22 -20.93 6.65 21.47
CA ILE A 22 -21.24 5.32 20.94
C ILE A 22 -20.20 4.26 21.30
N VAL A 23 -19.08 4.64 21.93
CA VAL A 23 -17.98 3.69 22.26
C VAL A 23 -18.48 2.57 23.17
N ASP A 24 -19.25 2.86 24.20
CA ASP A 24 -19.77 1.87 25.13
C ASP A 24 -20.71 0.85 24.44
N LEU A 25 -21.53 1.33 23.51
CA LEU A 25 -22.39 0.49 22.69
C LEU A 25 -21.55 -0.42 21.78
N LEU A 26 -20.57 0.15 21.09
CA LEU A 26 -19.67 -0.61 20.21
C LEU A 26 -18.83 -1.62 21.01
N ASP A 27 -18.31 -1.23 22.16
CA ASP A 27 -17.59 -2.14 23.06
C ASP A 27 -18.45 -3.27 23.60
N THR A 28 -19.76 -3.06 23.76
CA THR A 28 -20.68 -4.11 24.20
C THR A 28 -21.09 -5.04 23.07
N ALA A 29 -21.42 -4.48 21.91
CA ALA A 29 -22.07 -5.19 20.82
C ALA A 29 -21.09 -5.73 19.76
N PHE A 30 -19.91 -5.12 19.58
CA PHE A 30 -19.09 -5.39 18.42
C PHE A 30 -17.57 -5.54 18.75
N PRO A 31 -16.88 -6.57 18.20
CA PRO A 31 -17.46 -7.75 17.53
C PRO A 31 -18.27 -8.64 18.49
N ALA A 32 -19.34 -9.24 17.97
CA ALA A 32 -20.18 -10.12 18.77
C ALA A 32 -19.44 -11.39 19.16
N LYS A 33 -19.49 -11.76 20.45
CA LYS A 33 -18.91 -13.01 20.95
C LYS A 33 -20.01 -14.06 21.08
N LEU A 34 -20.25 -14.80 20.00
CA LEU A 34 -21.25 -15.86 19.94
C LEU A 34 -20.59 -17.19 19.56
N PRO A 35 -21.11 -18.34 20.05
CA PRO A 35 -20.48 -19.65 19.82
C PRO A 35 -20.48 -20.08 18.36
N ASN A 36 -21.40 -19.56 17.54
CA ASN A 36 -21.53 -19.85 16.11
C ASN A 36 -20.82 -18.82 15.22
N ILE A 37 -19.94 -17.97 15.77
CA ILE A 37 -19.14 -17.03 14.98
C ILE A 37 -17.67 -17.41 15.10
N GLN A 38 -17.05 -17.74 13.97
CA GLN A 38 -15.62 -17.84 13.85
C GLN A 38 -15.03 -16.48 13.40
N HIS A 39 -14.04 -16.01 14.14
CA HIS A 39 -13.42 -14.72 13.86
C HIS A 39 -12.11 -14.88 13.10
N VAL A 40 -11.96 -14.10 12.04
CA VAL A 40 -10.75 -13.98 11.23
C VAL A 40 -10.23 -12.55 11.32
N THR A 41 -8.94 -12.37 11.42
CA THR A 41 -8.26 -11.07 11.37
C THR A 41 -7.21 -11.07 10.26
N ILE A 42 -6.94 -9.92 9.65
CA ILE A 42 -6.00 -9.83 8.53
C ILE A 42 -4.52 -9.76 8.97
N ASN A 43 -4.24 -9.64 10.28
CA ASN A 43 -2.88 -9.57 10.80
C ASN A 43 -2.80 -10.06 12.26
N SER A 44 -1.58 -10.39 12.71
CA SER A 44 -1.33 -10.92 14.06
C SER A 44 -1.57 -9.88 15.16
N ILE A 45 -1.37 -8.60 14.89
CA ILE A 45 -1.59 -7.51 15.85
C ILE A 45 -3.08 -7.35 16.13
N ALA A 46 -3.92 -7.37 15.09
CA ALA A 46 -5.37 -7.32 15.22
C ALA A 46 -5.89 -8.54 15.99
N LYS A 47 -5.34 -9.75 15.73
CA LYS A 47 -5.63 -10.97 16.51
C LYS A 47 -5.33 -10.78 18.01
N ALA A 48 -4.15 -10.28 18.33
CA ALA A 48 -3.75 -10.04 19.72
C ALA A 48 -4.64 -9.00 20.40
N ARG A 49 -4.96 -7.90 19.72
CA ARG A 49 -5.85 -6.84 20.22
C ARG A 49 -7.27 -7.33 20.44
N LEU A 50 -7.83 -8.10 19.50
CA LEU A 50 -9.15 -8.71 19.63
C LEU A 50 -9.23 -9.62 20.86
N LYS A 51 -8.20 -10.46 21.05
CA LYS A 51 -8.11 -11.33 22.23
C LYS A 51 -8.01 -10.53 23.53
N ALA A 52 -7.15 -9.52 23.57
CA ALA A 52 -6.94 -8.71 24.78
C ALA A 52 -8.18 -7.89 25.15
N ARG A 53 -8.85 -7.27 24.15
CA ARG A 53 -9.98 -6.35 24.41
C ARG A 53 -11.31 -7.08 24.61
N ARG A 54 -11.56 -8.15 23.86
CA ARG A 54 -12.87 -8.83 23.80
C ARG A 54 -12.85 -10.26 24.32
N GLY A 55 -11.69 -10.83 24.61
CA GLY A 55 -11.55 -12.24 24.95
C GLY A 55 -11.94 -13.18 23.79
N ILE A 56 -11.94 -12.68 22.55
CA ILE A 56 -12.29 -13.43 21.34
C ILE A 56 -11.01 -13.96 20.70
N SER A 57 -10.97 -15.26 20.43
CA SER A 57 -9.90 -15.88 19.64
C SER A 57 -10.21 -15.72 18.16
N SER A 58 -9.19 -15.51 17.32
CA SER A 58 -9.32 -15.49 15.87
C SER A 58 -8.16 -16.21 15.20
N ILE A 59 -8.33 -16.62 13.96
CA ILE A 59 -7.24 -17.02 13.10
C ILE A 59 -6.78 -15.82 12.26
N VAL A 60 -5.56 -15.85 11.74
CA VAL A 60 -5.06 -14.83 10.84
C VAL A 60 -5.17 -15.35 9.41
N ILE A 61 -5.91 -14.63 8.58
CA ILE A 61 -5.93 -14.82 7.13
C ILE A 61 -5.55 -13.46 6.54
N PRO A 62 -4.33 -13.32 5.99
CA PRO A 62 -3.84 -12.06 5.46
C PRO A 62 -4.57 -11.67 4.17
N ASN A 63 -4.41 -10.41 3.75
CA ASN A 63 -4.82 -10.02 2.42
C ASN A 63 -3.98 -10.76 1.38
N VAL A 64 -4.59 -11.09 0.26
CA VAL A 64 -3.98 -11.84 -0.85
C VAL A 64 -4.15 -11.10 -2.16
N LEU A 65 -3.37 -11.52 -3.16
CA LEU A 65 -3.51 -11.10 -4.54
C LEU A 65 -3.39 -12.32 -5.45
N ASP A 66 -3.95 -12.24 -6.64
CA ASP A 66 -3.79 -13.27 -7.67
C ASP A 66 -2.36 -13.21 -8.25
N PHE A 67 -1.47 -14.05 -7.72
CA PHE A 67 -0.10 -14.17 -8.20
C PHE A 67 0.09 -15.23 -9.28
N ASP A 68 -0.95 -16.01 -9.61
CA ASP A 68 -0.90 -17.03 -10.66
C ASP A 68 -1.19 -16.42 -12.03
N THR A 69 -2.08 -15.43 -12.07
CA THR A 69 -2.21 -14.60 -13.26
C THR A 69 -0.96 -13.73 -13.42
N PRO A 70 -0.25 -13.80 -14.57
CA PRO A 70 0.90 -12.94 -14.80
C PRO A 70 0.55 -11.46 -14.69
N PRO A 71 1.44 -10.61 -14.15
CA PRO A 71 1.19 -9.17 -14.10
C PRO A 71 0.98 -8.60 -15.51
N PRO A 72 0.16 -7.56 -15.64
CA PRO A 72 -0.01 -6.88 -16.91
C PRO A 72 1.34 -6.33 -17.42
N ILE A 73 1.42 -6.05 -18.70
CA ILE A 73 2.63 -5.55 -19.35
C ILE A 73 2.40 -4.17 -19.95
N ILE A 74 3.49 -3.49 -20.31
CA ILE A 74 3.41 -2.28 -21.13
C ILE A 74 2.98 -2.69 -22.55
N ASP A 75 1.92 -2.09 -23.05
CA ASP A 75 1.30 -2.37 -24.34
C ASP A 75 1.02 -1.07 -25.12
N ARG A 76 0.34 -1.18 -26.26
CA ARG A 76 0.01 -0.02 -27.12
C ARG A 76 -0.90 1.00 -26.43
N PHE A 77 -1.64 0.61 -25.40
CA PHE A 77 -2.54 1.52 -24.69
C PHE A 77 -1.78 2.38 -23.67
N ASN A 78 -0.84 1.79 -22.93
CA ASN A 78 -0.18 2.45 -21.78
C ASN A 78 1.29 2.86 -22.04
N GLN A 79 1.84 2.60 -23.24
CA GLN A 79 3.22 2.97 -23.58
C GLN A 79 3.49 4.49 -23.56
N ASP A 80 2.45 5.28 -23.73
CA ASP A 80 2.49 6.76 -23.73
C ASP A 80 2.13 7.37 -22.37
N PHE A 81 1.85 6.55 -21.34
CA PHE A 81 1.49 7.01 -20.00
C PHE A 81 2.47 8.03 -19.42
N ARG A 82 3.77 7.80 -19.57
CA ARG A 82 4.80 8.72 -19.08
C ARG A 82 4.77 10.08 -19.81
N SER A 83 4.53 10.08 -21.12
CA SER A 83 4.40 11.31 -21.89
C SER A 83 3.13 12.09 -21.53
N ASP A 84 2.03 11.39 -21.23
CA ASP A 84 0.79 12.02 -20.76
C ASP A 84 0.93 12.66 -19.38
N LEU A 85 1.90 12.20 -18.57
CA LEU A 85 2.31 12.84 -17.32
C LEU A 85 3.24 14.05 -17.53
N GLY A 86 3.69 14.31 -18.77
CA GLY A 86 4.68 15.34 -19.10
C GLY A 86 6.12 14.95 -18.78
N LEU A 87 6.39 13.66 -18.58
CA LEU A 87 7.73 13.12 -18.31
C LEU A 87 8.49 12.91 -19.64
N GLN A 88 9.77 13.30 -19.64
CA GLN A 88 10.72 12.95 -20.68
C GLN A 88 11.28 11.53 -20.42
N LYS A 89 11.98 10.99 -21.40
CA LYS A 89 12.52 9.62 -21.34
C LYS A 89 13.40 9.36 -20.12
N ASP A 90 14.19 10.35 -19.73
CA ASP A 90 15.18 10.22 -18.65
C ASP A 90 14.69 10.79 -17.31
N ASP A 91 13.46 11.33 -17.26
CA ASP A 91 12.85 11.78 -15.99
C ASP A 91 12.44 10.57 -15.17
N LEU A 92 12.68 10.57 -13.84
CA LEU A 92 12.19 9.50 -12.97
C LEU A 92 10.69 9.66 -12.71
N PHE A 93 9.96 8.56 -12.85
CA PHE A 93 8.57 8.47 -12.43
C PHE A 93 8.50 7.85 -11.04
N ILE A 94 8.28 8.68 -10.01
CA ILE A 94 8.14 8.26 -8.62
C ILE A 94 6.66 8.31 -8.25
N LEU A 95 6.10 7.14 -7.90
CA LEU A 95 4.68 6.96 -7.60
C LEU A 95 4.44 6.74 -6.11
N GLN A 96 3.49 7.50 -5.54
CA GLN A 96 2.84 7.20 -4.27
C GLN A 96 1.43 6.65 -4.55
N PRO A 97 1.20 5.34 -4.56
CA PRO A 97 -0.07 4.74 -4.97
C PRO A 97 -1.10 4.73 -3.83
N THR A 98 -1.33 5.86 -3.19
CA THR A 98 -2.20 5.96 -2.01
C THR A 98 -3.08 7.20 -2.03
N ARG A 99 -4.11 7.20 -1.18
CA ARG A 99 -4.88 8.41 -0.88
C ARG A 99 -4.04 9.42 -0.11
N ILE A 100 -4.41 10.70 -0.22
CA ILE A 100 -3.75 11.80 0.50
C ILE A 100 -4.32 11.89 1.91
N VAL A 101 -3.72 11.14 2.84
CA VAL A 101 -4.07 11.12 4.26
C VAL A 101 -2.80 11.03 5.11
N GLN A 102 -2.79 11.68 6.29
CA GLN A 102 -1.57 11.86 7.12
C GLN A 102 -0.84 10.55 7.40
N ARG A 103 -1.58 9.47 7.72
CA ARG A 103 -0.97 8.17 8.02
C ARG A 103 -0.19 7.55 6.85
N LYS A 104 -0.31 8.09 5.64
CA LYS A 104 0.44 7.63 4.46
C LYS A 104 1.85 8.22 4.36
N GLY A 105 2.20 9.19 5.22
CA GLY A 105 3.56 9.71 5.32
C GLY A 105 4.10 10.36 4.05
N ILE A 106 3.22 11.03 3.27
CA ILE A 106 3.57 11.59 1.95
C ILE A 106 4.71 12.60 2.05
N GLU A 107 4.85 13.28 3.18
CA GLU A 107 5.97 14.16 3.48
C GLU A 107 7.32 13.45 3.38
N MET A 108 7.42 12.20 3.79
CA MET A 108 8.65 11.40 3.62
C MET A 108 8.94 11.11 2.14
N SER A 109 7.89 10.91 1.32
CA SER A 109 8.08 10.75 -0.14
C SER A 109 8.59 12.04 -0.78
N ILE A 110 8.07 13.20 -0.35
CA ILE A 110 8.57 14.52 -0.79
C ILE A 110 10.04 14.69 -0.39
N GLU A 111 10.40 14.35 0.84
CA GLU A 111 11.79 14.41 1.33
C GLU A 111 12.70 13.47 0.52
N ILE A 112 12.27 12.24 0.20
CA ILE A 112 13.04 11.33 -0.66
C ILE A 112 13.29 11.99 -2.02
N VAL A 113 12.25 12.51 -2.68
CA VAL A 113 12.38 13.15 -4.00
C VAL A 113 13.34 14.35 -3.96
N ASN A 114 13.24 15.20 -2.95
CA ASN A 114 14.16 16.33 -2.76
C ASN A 114 15.61 15.85 -2.60
N ARG A 115 15.84 14.84 -1.76
CA ARG A 115 17.19 14.33 -1.46
C ARG A 115 17.81 13.48 -2.57
N LEU A 116 17.03 13.02 -3.55
CA LEU A 116 17.56 12.34 -4.73
C LEU A 116 18.31 13.26 -5.68
N ASP A 117 18.16 14.59 -5.54
CA ASP A 117 18.86 15.61 -6.34
C ASP A 117 18.62 15.43 -7.85
N LEU A 118 17.36 15.32 -8.22
CA LEU A 118 16.93 15.09 -9.58
C LEU A 118 16.85 16.42 -10.35
N SER A 119 17.08 16.37 -11.67
CA SER A 119 16.90 17.54 -12.55
C SER A 119 15.45 18.04 -12.59
N LYS A 120 14.49 17.11 -12.43
CA LYS A 120 13.06 17.38 -12.28
C LYS A 120 12.51 16.60 -11.10
N PRO A 121 12.53 17.16 -9.89
CA PRO A 121 12.04 16.49 -8.70
C PRO A 121 10.51 16.47 -8.66
N GLN A 122 9.91 15.36 -9.08
CA GLN A 122 8.46 15.18 -9.18
C GLN A 122 7.98 13.96 -8.40
N LEU A 123 6.86 14.11 -7.69
CA LEU A 123 6.14 13.04 -7.01
C LEU A 123 4.72 12.95 -7.54
N PHE A 124 4.30 11.77 -7.96
CA PHE A 124 2.96 11.52 -8.46
C PHE A 124 2.13 10.72 -7.45
N ILE A 125 0.91 11.20 -7.17
CA ILE A 125 -0.01 10.58 -6.22
C ILE A 125 -1.26 10.12 -6.97
N SER A 126 -1.62 8.85 -6.84
CA SER A 126 -2.67 8.23 -7.66
C SER A 126 -4.09 8.53 -7.20
N HIS A 127 -4.34 8.86 -5.92
CA HIS A 127 -5.69 8.97 -5.38
C HIS A 127 -5.89 10.23 -4.53
N ARG A 128 -7.06 10.82 -4.65
CA ARG A 128 -7.52 11.93 -3.78
C ARG A 128 -7.80 11.48 -2.36
N SER A 129 -7.98 12.45 -1.49
CA SER A 129 -8.53 12.25 -0.14
C SER A 129 -9.90 12.94 -0.05
N ASP A 130 -10.95 12.21 -0.30
CA ASP A 130 -12.31 12.78 -0.25
C ASP A 130 -12.84 12.87 1.20
N ASP A 131 -12.37 12.01 2.11
CA ASP A 131 -12.91 11.82 3.46
C ASP A 131 -12.14 12.53 4.58
N GLU A 132 -10.91 13.00 4.36
CA GLU A 132 -10.06 13.57 5.42
C GLU A 132 -9.71 15.05 5.23
N GLY A 133 -10.39 15.70 4.28
CA GLY A 133 -10.28 17.13 4.04
C GLY A 133 -9.01 17.58 3.30
N LEU A 134 -9.07 18.78 2.75
CA LEU A 134 -8.02 19.36 1.91
C LEU A 134 -6.87 20.01 2.70
N SER A 135 -6.93 20.04 4.04
CA SER A 135 -5.93 20.74 4.87
C SER A 135 -4.55 20.11 4.75
N TYR A 136 -4.48 18.78 4.85
CA TYR A 136 -3.23 18.04 4.71
C TYR A 136 -2.64 18.19 3.29
N TRP A 137 -3.47 18.14 2.26
CA TRP A 137 -3.02 18.37 0.88
C TRP A 137 -2.43 19.78 0.67
N ARG A 138 -3.10 20.82 1.22
CA ARG A 138 -2.57 22.19 1.14
C ARG A 138 -1.23 22.34 1.86
N TRP A 139 -1.09 21.67 3.00
CA TRP A 139 0.15 21.65 3.74
C TRP A 139 1.26 20.94 2.94
N LEU A 140 1.01 19.73 2.41
CA LEU A 140 1.96 19.00 1.56
C LEU A 140 2.44 19.81 0.36
N LYS A 141 1.54 20.50 -0.34
CA LYS A 141 1.91 21.35 -1.48
C LYS A 141 2.83 22.50 -1.07
N ARG A 142 2.60 23.10 0.08
CA ARG A 142 3.47 24.17 0.59
C ARG A 142 4.84 23.62 0.96
N GLU A 143 4.92 22.53 1.70
CA GLU A 143 6.18 21.89 2.06
C GLU A 143 6.97 21.45 0.82
N ALA A 144 6.30 20.82 -0.13
CA ALA A 144 6.90 20.41 -1.39
C ALA A 144 7.47 21.62 -2.17
N SER A 145 6.72 22.73 -2.22
CA SER A 145 7.19 23.98 -2.87
C SER A 145 8.43 24.55 -2.20
N VAL A 146 8.51 24.52 -0.86
CA VAL A 146 9.70 24.94 -0.11
C VAL A 146 10.91 24.06 -0.42
N MET A 147 10.69 22.76 -0.62
CA MET A 147 11.73 21.78 -0.98
C MET A 147 12.05 21.75 -2.49
N GLY A 148 11.35 22.55 -3.32
CA GLY A 148 11.53 22.52 -4.79
C GLY A 148 11.02 21.25 -5.45
N VAL A 149 10.08 20.50 -4.82
CA VAL A 149 9.48 19.28 -5.35
C VAL A 149 8.10 19.58 -5.93
N ASP A 150 7.86 19.14 -7.17
CA ASP A 150 6.55 19.26 -7.82
C ASP A 150 5.69 18.00 -7.50
N VAL A 151 4.64 18.20 -6.70
CA VAL A 151 3.73 17.12 -6.31
C VAL A 151 2.46 17.18 -7.15
N LYS A 152 2.22 16.13 -7.93
CA LYS A 152 1.12 16.01 -8.88
C LYS A 152 0.12 14.93 -8.48
N MET A 153 -1.15 15.28 -8.46
CA MET A 153 -2.23 14.28 -8.42
C MET A 153 -2.54 13.82 -9.85
N ILE A 154 -2.60 12.50 -10.03
CA ILE A 154 -2.91 11.87 -11.32
C ILE A 154 -4.24 11.12 -11.33
N ASP A 155 -5.06 11.33 -10.30
CA ASP A 155 -6.37 10.69 -10.15
C ASP A 155 -7.32 10.94 -11.33
N HIS A 156 -7.19 12.08 -12.01
CA HIS A 156 -7.96 12.40 -13.21
C HIS A 156 -7.59 11.56 -14.44
N LEU A 157 -6.42 10.92 -14.44
CA LEU A 157 -5.97 9.98 -15.47
C LEU A 157 -6.24 8.52 -15.11
N ILE A 158 -6.59 8.25 -13.84
CA ILE A 158 -6.74 6.88 -13.32
C ILE A 158 -8.22 6.55 -13.11
N GLY A 159 -8.67 5.47 -13.71
CA GLY A 159 -10.00 4.91 -13.52
C GLY A 159 -9.98 3.46 -13.03
N PRO A 160 -11.14 2.90 -12.67
CA PRO A 160 -11.25 1.50 -12.29
C PRO A 160 -10.90 0.55 -13.44
N ASN A 161 -11.13 1.00 -14.67
CA ASN A 161 -10.81 0.28 -15.90
C ASN A 161 -10.19 1.24 -16.91
N ARG A 162 -9.43 0.70 -17.85
CA ARG A 162 -8.94 1.43 -19.03
C ARG A 162 -10.11 1.90 -19.89
N GLY A 163 -10.00 3.10 -20.45
CA GLY A 163 -11.04 3.66 -21.32
C GLY A 163 -10.61 4.96 -21.99
N THR A 164 -11.58 5.66 -22.57
CA THR A 164 -11.40 7.00 -23.16
C THR A 164 -12.59 7.86 -22.77
N ILE A 165 -12.33 9.05 -22.25
CA ILE A 165 -13.35 10.05 -21.91
C ILE A 165 -12.96 11.36 -22.61
N ASN A 166 -13.85 11.93 -23.42
CA ASN A 166 -13.61 13.16 -24.17
C ASN A 166 -12.25 13.14 -24.93
N GLU A 167 -11.99 12.05 -25.64
CA GLU A 167 -10.75 11.83 -26.41
C GLU A 167 -9.47 11.65 -25.57
N HIS A 168 -9.55 11.75 -24.23
CA HIS A 168 -8.43 11.51 -23.33
C HIS A 168 -8.45 10.08 -22.80
N LYS A 169 -7.28 9.44 -22.76
CA LYS A 169 -7.13 8.10 -22.17
C LYS A 169 -7.36 8.16 -20.66
N ILE A 170 -8.10 7.17 -20.18
CA ILE A 170 -8.20 6.83 -18.75
C ILE A 170 -7.46 5.52 -18.56
N TYR A 171 -6.44 5.56 -17.75
CA TYR A 171 -5.58 4.44 -17.44
C TYR A 171 -6.10 3.69 -16.21
N SER A 172 -5.72 2.44 -16.06
CA SER A 172 -5.89 1.73 -14.80
C SER A 172 -4.76 2.07 -13.83
N LEU A 173 -4.95 1.81 -12.55
CA LEU A 173 -3.88 1.96 -11.57
C LEU A 173 -2.66 1.07 -11.92
N TRP A 174 -2.90 -0.09 -12.50
CA TRP A 174 -1.83 -0.98 -12.97
C TRP A 174 -0.93 -0.35 -14.03
N ASP A 175 -1.49 0.52 -14.89
CA ASP A 175 -0.69 1.24 -15.88
C ASP A 175 0.29 2.22 -15.23
N ALA A 176 -0.12 2.89 -14.15
CA ALA A 176 0.77 3.72 -13.36
C ALA A 176 1.87 2.89 -12.68
N TYR A 177 1.51 1.77 -12.07
CA TYR A 177 2.49 0.86 -11.47
C TYR A 177 3.50 0.33 -12.49
N LEU A 178 3.06 -0.07 -13.68
CA LEU A 178 3.94 -0.61 -14.71
C LEU A 178 4.95 0.41 -15.23
N ASN A 179 4.55 1.67 -15.32
CA ASN A 179 5.36 2.74 -15.87
C ASN A 179 6.27 3.44 -14.83
N THR A 180 6.09 3.15 -13.52
CA THR A 180 6.90 3.78 -12.46
C THR A 180 8.31 3.17 -12.38
N ASP A 181 9.27 4.00 -11.97
CA ASP A 181 10.64 3.59 -11.68
C ASP A 181 10.81 3.29 -10.18
N LEU A 182 10.10 4.01 -9.33
CA LEU A 182 10.17 3.89 -7.88
C LEU A 182 8.78 4.07 -7.26
N ILE A 183 8.40 3.14 -6.39
CA ILE A 183 7.20 3.26 -5.56
C ILE A 183 7.62 3.74 -4.17
N THR A 184 6.94 4.77 -3.66
CA THR A 184 7.07 5.22 -2.28
C THR A 184 5.82 4.86 -1.48
N TYR A 185 6.02 4.14 -0.38
CA TYR A 185 4.95 3.71 0.51
C TYR A 185 5.33 3.91 1.99
N PRO A 186 5.63 5.14 2.40
CA PRO A 186 6.14 5.43 3.75
C PRO A 186 5.02 5.51 4.81
N SER A 187 4.00 4.67 4.70
CA SER A 187 2.88 4.64 5.63
C SER A 187 3.33 4.41 7.06
N LEU A 188 2.79 5.20 7.98
CA LEU A 188 3.04 5.08 9.43
C LEU A 188 2.22 3.95 10.05
N TYR A 189 1.04 3.71 9.50
CA TYR A 189 0.10 2.69 9.96
C TYR A 189 -0.72 2.12 8.82
N GLU A 190 -0.84 0.78 8.79
CA GLU A 190 -1.68 0.02 7.86
C GLU A 190 -2.29 -1.19 8.56
N GLY A 191 -3.49 -1.58 8.13
CA GLY A 191 -4.10 -2.84 8.54
C GLY A 191 -3.35 -4.04 7.95
N PHE A 192 -2.92 -3.96 6.69
CA PHE A 192 -2.04 -4.92 6.03
C PHE A 192 -1.06 -4.21 5.09
N GLY A 193 -1.57 -3.45 4.10
CA GLY A 193 -0.76 -2.72 3.13
C GLY A 193 -0.86 -3.29 1.72
N ASN A 194 -2.05 -3.26 1.12
CA ASN A 194 -2.29 -3.81 -0.22
C ASN A 194 -1.34 -3.26 -1.27
N ALA A 195 -0.96 -1.98 -1.19
CA ALA A 195 0.01 -1.39 -2.10
C ALA A 195 1.39 -2.09 -2.08
N ILE A 196 1.75 -2.80 -1.00
CA ILE A 196 2.93 -3.66 -0.98
C ILE A 196 2.72 -4.86 -1.90
N LEU A 197 1.58 -5.58 -1.78
CA LEU A 197 1.27 -6.71 -2.65
C LEU A 197 1.22 -6.28 -4.12
N GLU A 198 0.60 -5.13 -4.39
CA GLU A 198 0.52 -4.54 -5.72
C GLU A 198 1.91 -4.22 -6.29
N SER A 199 2.79 -3.63 -5.49
CA SER A 199 4.17 -3.32 -5.90
C SER A 199 5.02 -4.57 -6.16
N ILE A 200 4.82 -5.61 -5.35
CA ILE A 200 5.47 -6.92 -5.54
C ILE A 200 4.96 -7.57 -6.83
N TYR A 201 3.64 -7.54 -7.05
CA TYR A 201 3.03 -8.15 -8.22
C TYR A 201 3.58 -7.60 -9.53
N VAL A 202 3.77 -6.30 -9.63
CA VAL A 202 4.37 -5.65 -10.81
C VAL A 202 5.91 -5.61 -10.76
N LYS A 203 6.52 -6.23 -9.77
CA LYS A 203 7.98 -6.34 -9.59
C LYS A 203 8.71 -4.99 -9.60
N LYS A 204 8.21 -4.00 -8.84
CA LYS A 204 8.79 -2.66 -8.79
C LYS A 204 9.62 -2.40 -7.55
N LEU A 205 10.68 -1.61 -7.74
CA LEU A 205 11.47 -1.09 -6.62
C LEU A 205 10.59 -0.27 -5.70
N THR A 206 10.62 -0.59 -4.39
CA THR A 206 9.71 0.00 -3.42
C THR A 206 10.46 0.44 -2.16
N VAL A 207 10.18 1.69 -1.76
CA VAL A 207 10.55 2.23 -0.45
C VAL A 207 9.32 2.19 0.45
N LEU A 208 9.45 1.63 1.64
CA LEU A 208 8.38 1.61 2.62
C LEU A 208 8.87 2.02 4.01
N ASN A 209 7.97 2.47 4.85
CA ASN A 209 8.25 2.65 6.27
C ASN A 209 7.93 1.38 7.04
N ARG A 210 8.70 1.07 8.08
CA ARG A 210 8.54 -0.10 8.95
C ARG A 210 7.35 0.08 9.91
N TYR A 211 6.12 0.07 9.37
CA TYR A 211 4.93 0.10 10.22
C TYR A 211 4.73 -1.23 10.99
N PRO A 212 3.94 -1.22 12.08
CA PRO A 212 3.84 -2.37 13.00
C PRO A 212 3.50 -3.71 12.34
N VAL A 213 2.50 -3.75 11.46
CA VAL A 213 2.09 -5.00 10.79
C VAL A 213 3.16 -5.51 9.82
N TYR A 214 3.83 -4.62 9.09
CA TYR A 214 4.97 -5.00 8.26
C TYR A 214 6.06 -5.69 9.09
N ASN A 215 6.43 -5.09 10.23
CA ASN A 215 7.46 -5.65 11.10
C ASN A 215 7.06 -7.02 11.71
N ALA A 216 5.78 -7.18 12.04
CA ALA A 216 5.29 -8.40 12.70
C ALA A 216 5.05 -9.55 11.73
N ASP A 217 4.42 -9.28 10.58
CA ASP A 217 3.82 -10.33 9.74
C ASP A 217 4.45 -10.45 8.35
N ILE A 218 5.10 -9.40 7.81
CA ILE A 218 5.63 -9.38 6.44
C ILE A 218 7.16 -9.51 6.43
N LYS A 219 7.85 -8.66 7.18
CA LYS A 219 9.32 -8.64 7.24
C LYS A 219 9.95 -9.98 7.62
N PRO A 220 9.41 -10.76 8.61
CA PRO A 220 9.98 -12.06 8.98
C PRO A 220 9.96 -13.10 7.87
N LEU A 221 9.11 -12.95 6.85
CA LEU A 221 9.02 -13.83 5.69
C LEU A 221 10.20 -13.65 4.70
N GLY A 222 11.03 -12.63 4.91
CA GLY A 222 12.27 -12.44 4.14
C GLY A 222 12.16 -11.52 2.93
N PHE A 223 11.05 -10.78 2.78
CA PHE A 223 10.90 -9.74 1.77
C PHE A 223 12.00 -8.67 1.87
N LYS A 224 12.40 -8.13 0.73
CA LYS A 224 13.43 -7.09 0.62
C LYS A 224 12.86 -5.82 0.01
N PHE A 225 12.88 -4.76 0.81
CA PHE A 225 12.48 -3.41 0.43
C PHE A 225 13.52 -2.41 0.93
N ILE A 226 13.53 -1.21 0.39
CA ILE A 226 14.23 -0.09 1.02
C ILE A 226 13.39 0.36 2.21
N GLU A 227 13.93 0.22 3.41
CA GLU A 227 13.18 0.45 4.63
C GLU A 227 13.50 1.80 5.27
N LEU A 228 12.44 2.54 5.60
CA LEU A 228 12.49 3.70 6.48
C LEU A 228 12.09 3.29 7.89
N ASP A 229 12.52 4.05 8.89
CA ASP A 229 12.17 3.87 10.30
C ASP A 229 11.63 5.18 10.90
N GLY A 230 10.49 5.62 10.36
CA GLY A 230 9.82 6.85 10.77
C GLY A 230 10.39 8.13 10.16
N PHE A 231 11.55 8.09 9.50
CA PHE A 231 12.18 9.23 8.85
C PHE A 231 13.08 8.82 7.68
N VAL A 232 13.39 9.76 6.81
CA VAL A 232 14.31 9.57 5.69
C VAL A 232 15.73 9.84 6.16
N ASN A 233 16.61 8.84 6.05
CA ASN A 233 18.03 8.97 6.42
C ASN A 233 18.93 8.87 5.18
N GLU A 234 20.19 9.27 5.33
CA GLU A 234 21.15 9.27 4.21
C GLU A 234 21.37 7.87 3.63
N LYS A 235 21.38 6.83 4.49
CA LYS A 235 21.56 5.45 4.06
C LYS A 235 20.45 5.03 3.11
N SER A 236 19.19 5.32 3.43
CA SER A 236 18.06 4.96 2.57
C SER A 236 18.10 5.70 1.23
N VAL A 237 18.51 6.97 1.22
CA VAL A 237 18.67 7.75 -0.02
C VAL A 237 19.78 7.18 -0.91
N GLN A 238 20.93 6.83 -0.31
CA GLN A 238 22.03 6.19 -1.05
C GLN A 238 21.62 4.82 -1.61
N GLU A 239 20.89 4.02 -0.85
CA GLU A 239 20.37 2.73 -1.29
C GLU A 239 19.39 2.89 -2.48
N ILE A 240 18.51 3.91 -2.44
CA ILE A 240 17.64 4.23 -3.58
C ILE A 240 18.47 4.55 -4.83
N ARG A 241 19.46 5.47 -4.70
CA ARG A 241 20.33 5.85 -5.82
C ARG A 241 21.10 4.67 -6.41
N GLN A 242 21.63 3.80 -5.54
CA GLN A 242 22.35 2.60 -5.96
C GLN A 242 21.43 1.66 -6.75
N LEU A 243 20.24 1.37 -6.23
CA LEU A 243 19.32 0.43 -6.85
C LEU A 243 18.73 0.99 -8.15
N LEU A 244 18.42 2.28 -8.24
CA LEU A 244 17.99 2.91 -9.49
C LEU A 244 19.04 2.77 -10.62
N ASN A 245 20.33 2.67 -10.26
CA ASN A 245 21.45 2.45 -11.20
C ASN A 245 21.81 0.97 -11.37
N SER A 246 21.08 0.03 -10.74
CA SER A 246 21.40 -1.38 -10.71
C SER A 246 20.19 -2.25 -11.13
N PRO A 247 19.72 -2.18 -12.38
CA PRO A 247 18.49 -2.86 -12.81
C PRO A 247 18.51 -4.37 -12.62
N ASP A 248 19.67 -5.01 -12.71
CA ASP A 248 19.81 -6.46 -12.48
C ASP A 248 19.61 -6.82 -11.01
N GLU A 249 20.09 -6.00 -10.07
CA GLU A 249 19.87 -6.19 -8.64
C GLU A 249 18.39 -5.98 -8.27
N VAL A 250 17.78 -4.94 -8.84
CA VAL A 250 16.33 -4.70 -8.70
C VAL A 250 15.54 -5.90 -9.20
N ARG A 251 15.83 -6.37 -10.42
CA ARG A 251 15.14 -7.54 -11.00
C ARG A 251 15.26 -8.77 -10.10
N LYS A 252 16.46 -9.09 -9.62
CA LYS A 252 16.70 -10.22 -8.73
C LYS A 252 15.93 -10.11 -7.42
N THR A 253 15.91 -8.92 -6.82
CA THR A 253 15.25 -8.66 -5.54
C THR A 253 13.73 -8.71 -5.68
N THR A 254 13.18 -8.07 -6.72
CA THR A 254 11.73 -8.03 -6.94
C THR A 254 11.19 -9.40 -7.37
N GLU A 255 11.95 -10.19 -8.13
CA GLU A 255 11.60 -11.58 -8.47
C GLU A 255 11.52 -12.46 -7.23
N LYS A 256 12.49 -12.33 -6.32
CA LYS A 256 12.45 -13.06 -5.03
C LYS A 256 11.22 -12.63 -4.19
N ASN A 257 10.91 -11.34 -4.13
CA ASN A 257 9.72 -10.86 -3.44
C ASN A 257 8.44 -11.44 -4.06
N TYR A 258 8.38 -11.53 -5.40
CA TYR A 258 7.23 -12.11 -6.09
C TYR A 258 7.03 -13.59 -5.70
N GLN A 259 8.11 -14.39 -5.68
CA GLN A 259 8.05 -15.80 -5.26
C GLN A 259 7.58 -15.94 -3.81
N LEU A 260 8.10 -15.13 -2.89
CA LEU A 260 7.64 -15.12 -1.50
C LEU A 260 6.17 -14.71 -1.37
N ALA A 261 5.70 -13.76 -2.17
CA ALA A 261 4.31 -13.35 -2.15
C ALA A 261 3.37 -14.43 -2.71
N GLN A 262 3.79 -15.14 -3.75
CA GLN A 262 3.08 -16.30 -4.26
C GLN A 262 2.98 -17.42 -3.21
N GLU A 263 4.05 -17.67 -2.45
CA GLU A 263 4.06 -18.67 -1.37
C GLU A 263 3.16 -18.30 -0.18
N HIS A 264 3.07 -17.01 0.16
CA HIS A 264 2.45 -16.58 1.43
C HIS A 264 1.14 -15.80 1.26
N PHE A 265 0.89 -15.19 0.10
CA PHE A 265 -0.19 -14.23 -0.12
C PHE A 265 -0.96 -14.47 -1.43
N SER A 266 -0.94 -15.70 -1.96
CA SER A 266 -1.69 -16.09 -3.16
C SER A 266 -3.14 -16.48 -2.85
N LEU A 267 -3.94 -16.65 -3.90
CA LEU A 267 -5.32 -17.14 -3.78
C LEU A 267 -5.38 -18.59 -3.28
N GLU A 268 -4.38 -19.42 -3.60
CA GLU A 268 -4.28 -20.80 -3.10
C GLU A 268 -4.08 -20.83 -1.57
N VAL A 269 -3.28 -19.90 -1.03
CA VAL A 269 -3.10 -19.73 0.42
C VAL A 269 -4.42 -19.35 1.08
N LEU A 270 -5.19 -18.43 0.46
CA LEU A 270 -6.52 -18.07 0.93
C LEU A 270 -7.46 -19.27 0.90
N GLU A 271 -7.49 -20.01 -0.20
CA GLU A 271 -8.36 -21.20 -0.36
C GLU A 271 -8.04 -22.27 0.69
N ALA A 272 -6.76 -22.55 0.93
CA ALA A 272 -6.33 -23.51 1.95
C ALA A 272 -6.79 -23.08 3.37
N ASN A 273 -6.58 -21.82 3.73
CA ASN A 273 -7.02 -21.27 5.00
C ASN A 273 -8.55 -21.30 5.17
N LEU A 274 -9.31 -21.02 4.10
CA LEU A 274 -10.77 -21.06 4.14
C LEU A 274 -11.30 -22.51 4.25
N LYS A 275 -10.68 -23.47 3.58
CA LYS A 275 -11.03 -24.90 3.72
C LYS A 275 -10.82 -25.39 5.14
N ASP A 276 -9.66 -25.05 5.75
CA ASP A 276 -9.38 -25.39 7.15
C ASP A 276 -10.39 -24.73 8.08
N LEU A 277 -10.69 -23.47 7.90
CA LEU A 277 -11.69 -22.73 8.68
C LEU A 277 -13.08 -23.38 8.58
N LEU A 278 -13.53 -23.73 7.38
CA LEU A 278 -14.84 -24.33 7.15
C LEU A 278 -14.96 -25.77 7.70
N SER A 279 -13.88 -26.51 7.76
CA SER A 279 -13.85 -27.85 8.34
C SER A 279 -14.07 -27.89 9.86
N ASN A 280 -13.98 -26.74 10.52
CA ASN A 280 -14.15 -26.56 11.96
C ASN A 280 -15.56 -26.06 12.37
N PHE A 281 -16.54 -26.04 11.43
CA PHE A 281 -17.96 -25.77 11.72
C PHE A 281 -18.77 -27.08 12.06
#